data_b906b8baa2f77648927f80593b103451
#
_entry.id   b906b8baa2f77648927f80593b103451
#
_cell.length_a   1.000
_cell.length_b   1.000
_cell.length_c   1.000
_cell.angle_alpha   90.00
_cell.angle_beta   90.00
_cell.angle_gamma   90.00
#
_symmetry.space_group_name_H-M   'P 1'
#
loop_
_entity.id
_entity.type
_entity.pdbx_description
1 polymer ?
#
loop_
_entity_poly.entity_id
_entity_poly.type
_entity_poly.pdbx_seq_one_letter_code
_entity_poly.pdbx_strand_id
1 'polypeptide(L)'
;MSSEGVDAARRRVGLTVAALCLGTTLNPLNSSMIAVALLSLQHDFDLTTPQVTWVITLFYIASTVGQPLMGRVIDALGARRVFVAGMAVVVVAGVIAPLGGFALVLVSRGILALGTSVAFPAAVALVGPLARAGGMSPPRLLARIQIANTTAAALGPVVGGLLIAVAGWPAIFLVNVPLGIAGLISVWILAPRDNPREAVTGRALVRVLDPAGVLSFAIAAVALLVVLLDAGGDATWLLVAVGVVALGLFVWRELRARAPFIDVRMLAANRALTLSYLGFTVFSALYYLAFFGLPQFLEAHAGYSTAIVGLLMLPLSGMTIAIAPVVARAIDKRGLVPVLITMAIVLLVSAGLLGIGVATTNPVWMLLMAAVMGIPYCMGSLVMTEAVRRAAPPDAVGVASGLLQSTRYLGAIAATVMLGQLLAGGVDAAAWGGVVIAAVATGVVHLAVSLFQASALRRAQH
;
A
#
# COMPACT_ATOMS: atom_id res chain seq x y z
N MET A 1 31.58 -20.70 -10.69
CA MET A 1 31.88 -19.34 -10.16
C MET A 1 32.71 -19.53 -8.91
N SER A 2 33.82 -18.77 -8.77
CA SER A 2 34.59 -18.75 -7.50
C SER A 2 33.74 -18.23 -6.37
N SER A 3 34.06 -18.58 -5.11
CA SER A 3 33.37 -18.07 -3.90
C SER A 3 33.33 -16.54 -3.87
N GLU A 4 34.43 -15.89 -4.27
CA GLU A 4 34.52 -14.42 -4.41
C GLU A 4 33.51 -13.83 -5.42
N GLY A 5 33.27 -14.51 -6.55
CA GLY A 5 32.29 -14.09 -7.54
C GLY A 5 30.84 -14.16 -7.02
N VAL A 6 30.53 -15.18 -6.19
CA VAL A 6 29.22 -15.32 -5.55
C VAL A 6 28.98 -14.22 -4.51
N ASP A 7 30.01 -13.92 -3.71
CA ASP A 7 29.91 -12.88 -2.67
C ASP A 7 29.80 -11.48 -3.27
N ALA A 8 30.53 -11.18 -4.34
CA ALA A 8 30.40 -9.93 -5.09
C ALA A 8 28.99 -9.75 -5.69
N ALA A 9 28.42 -10.83 -6.27
CA ALA A 9 27.05 -10.82 -6.79
C ALA A 9 26.02 -10.57 -5.67
N ARG A 10 26.14 -11.25 -4.53
CA ARG A 10 25.26 -11.04 -3.35
C ARG A 10 25.34 -9.63 -2.81
N ARG A 11 26.56 -9.07 -2.71
CA ARG A 11 26.76 -7.69 -2.26
C ARG A 11 26.08 -6.69 -3.21
N ARG A 12 26.25 -6.87 -4.52
CA ARG A 12 25.59 -6.02 -5.53
C ARG A 12 24.05 -6.11 -5.43
N VAL A 13 23.49 -7.30 -5.27
CA VAL A 13 22.04 -7.48 -5.06
C VAL A 13 21.61 -6.77 -3.78
N GLY A 14 22.35 -6.90 -2.68
CA GLY A 14 22.04 -6.21 -1.41
C GLY A 14 22.00 -4.70 -1.58
N LEU A 15 22.98 -4.10 -2.26
CA LEU A 15 23.01 -2.67 -2.55
C LEU A 15 21.86 -2.23 -3.48
N THR A 16 21.53 -3.04 -4.49
CA THR A 16 20.38 -2.74 -5.38
C THR A 16 19.06 -2.75 -4.62
N VAL A 17 18.86 -3.73 -3.72
CA VAL A 17 17.65 -3.77 -2.88
C VAL A 17 17.60 -2.58 -1.93
N ALA A 18 18.72 -2.18 -1.33
CA ALA A 18 18.77 -0.96 -0.50
C ALA A 18 18.41 0.30 -1.32
N ALA A 19 18.90 0.42 -2.56
CA ALA A 19 18.53 1.49 -3.47
C ALA A 19 17.04 1.49 -3.81
N LEU A 20 16.45 0.32 -4.06
CA LEU A 20 15.00 0.18 -4.28
C LEU A 20 14.20 0.56 -3.02
N CYS A 21 14.70 0.22 -1.83
CA CYS A 21 14.08 0.60 -0.57
C CYS A 21 14.00 2.12 -0.41
N LEU A 22 15.00 2.90 -0.85
CA LEU A 22 14.93 4.37 -0.81
C LEU A 22 13.71 4.90 -1.54
N GLY A 23 13.39 4.36 -2.72
CA GLY A 23 12.19 4.78 -3.46
C GLY A 23 10.90 4.24 -2.88
N THR A 24 10.87 2.93 -2.48
CA THR A 24 9.63 2.33 -1.97
C THR A 24 9.19 2.93 -0.63
N THR A 25 10.11 3.42 0.19
CA THR A 25 9.82 4.09 1.47
C THR A 25 9.20 5.47 1.31
N LEU A 26 9.36 6.13 0.16
CA LEU A 26 8.81 7.48 -0.06
C LEU A 26 7.30 7.52 0.04
N ASN A 27 6.59 6.51 -0.48
CA ASN A 27 5.12 6.50 -0.42
C ASN A 27 4.60 6.40 1.03
N PRO A 28 4.98 5.39 1.85
CA PRO A 28 4.54 5.32 3.24
C PRO A 28 5.06 6.47 4.11
N LEU A 29 6.27 6.98 3.86
CA LEU A 29 6.84 8.12 4.56
C LEU A 29 5.99 9.38 4.31
N ASN A 30 5.71 9.72 3.05
CA ASN A 30 4.90 10.88 2.69
C ASN A 30 3.45 10.77 3.17
N SER A 31 2.89 9.56 3.21
CA SER A 31 1.55 9.32 3.74
C SER A 31 1.44 9.59 5.24
N SER A 32 2.51 9.30 6.00
CA SER A 32 2.51 9.45 7.44
C SER A 32 3.02 10.82 7.91
N MET A 33 4.04 11.39 7.25
CA MET A 33 4.54 12.74 7.57
C MET A 33 3.49 13.83 7.41
N ILE A 34 2.64 13.73 6.38
CA ILE A 34 1.67 14.79 6.07
C ILE A 34 0.66 15.03 7.18
N ALA A 35 0.34 14.00 7.97
CA ALA A 35 -0.62 14.10 9.05
C ALA A 35 -0.25 15.18 10.09
N VAL A 36 1.05 15.34 10.37
CA VAL A 36 1.55 16.35 11.31
C VAL A 36 1.66 17.76 10.69
N ALA A 37 1.61 17.86 9.35
CA ALA A 37 1.66 19.15 8.64
C ALA A 37 0.29 19.81 8.48
N LEU A 38 -0.80 19.07 8.67
CA LEU A 38 -2.16 19.57 8.37
C LEU A 38 -2.48 20.87 9.14
N LEU A 39 -2.14 20.90 10.41
CA LEU A 39 -2.39 22.08 11.24
C LEU A 39 -1.58 23.31 10.77
N SER A 40 -0.30 23.11 10.42
CA SER A 40 0.54 24.19 9.88
C SER A 40 0.01 24.69 8.54
N LEU A 41 -0.39 23.78 7.63
CA LEU A 41 -1.00 24.16 6.36
C LEU A 41 -2.34 24.88 6.54
N GLN A 42 -3.16 24.44 7.50
CA GLN A 42 -4.44 25.06 7.83
C GLN A 42 -4.24 26.50 8.31
N HIS A 43 -3.26 26.73 9.16
CA HIS A 43 -2.93 28.05 9.67
C HIS A 43 -2.33 28.97 8.59
N ASP A 44 -1.34 28.49 7.82
CA ASP A 44 -0.61 29.31 6.85
C ASP A 44 -1.44 29.73 5.64
N PHE A 45 -2.47 28.93 5.27
CA PHE A 45 -3.34 29.21 4.13
C PHE A 45 -4.78 29.58 4.53
N ASP A 46 -5.05 29.78 5.82
CA ASP A 46 -6.38 30.10 6.38
C ASP A 46 -7.48 29.14 5.88
N LEU A 47 -7.24 27.81 6.03
CA LEU A 47 -8.10 26.75 5.50
C LEU A 47 -9.03 26.21 6.57
N THR A 48 -10.21 25.77 6.12
CA THR A 48 -11.09 24.92 6.91
C THR A 48 -10.57 23.48 6.97
N THR A 49 -10.97 22.70 7.98
CA THR A 49 -10.59 21.28 8.11
C THR A 49 -10.94 20.44 6.87
N PRO A 50 -12.13 20.58 6.24
CA PRO A 50 -12.43 19.88 5.00
C PRO A 50 -11.49 20.25 3.84
N GLN A 51 -11.09 21.52 3.74
CA GLN A 51 -10.18 21.97 2.67
C GLN A 51 -8.78 21.37 2.83
N VAL A 52 -8.19 21.41 4.04
CA VAL A 52 -6.85 20.86 4.25
C VAL A 52 -6.80 19.33 4.09
N THR A 53 -7.89 18.64 4.36
CA THR A 53 -8.00 17.18 4.20
C THR A 53 -7.80 16.74 2.75
N TRP A 54 -8.06 17.60 1.76
CA TRP A 54 -7.77 17.32 0.35
C TRP A 54 -6.30 16.99 0.08
N VAL A 55 -5.38 17.46 0.91
CA VAL A 55 -3.94 17.14 0.80
C VAL A 55 -3.68 15.64 0.98
N ILE A 56 -4.43 14.98 1.87
CA ILE A 56 -4.37 13.53 2.08
C ILE A 56 -5.18 12.80 1.01
N THR A 57 -6.42 13.23 0.79
CA THR A 57 -7.38 12.57 -0.09
C THR A 57 -6.86 12.47 -1.52
N LEU A 58 -6.33 13.59 -2.07
CA LEU A 58 -5.78 13.61 -3.42
C LEU A 58 -4.60 12.65 -3.60
N PHE A 59 -3.73 12.54 -2.57
CA PHE A 59 -2.62 11.60 -2.61
C PHE A 59 -3.09 10.15 -2.69
N TYR A 60 -4.11 9.78 -1.90
CA TYR A 60 -4.65 8.41 -1.92
C TYR A 60 -5.40 8.11 -3.22
N ILE A 61 -6.21 9.04 -3.73
CA ILE A 61 -6.88 8.90 -5.03
C ILE A 61 -5.83 8.69 -6.13
N ALA A 62 -4.86 9.61 -6.23
CA ALA A 62 -3.80 9.54 -7.23
C ALA A 62 -2.93 8.28 -7.10
N SER A 63 -2.66 7.81 -5.87
CA SER A 63 -1.93 6.56 -5.63
C SER A 63 -2.75 5.33 -6.03
N THR A 64 -4.06 5.31 -5.77
CA THR A 64 -4.95 4.19 -6.13
C THR A 64 -4.96 3.95 -7.64
N VAL A 65 -5.02 5.02 -8.43
CA VAL A 65 -4.97 4.96 -9.90
C VAL A 65 -3.53 4.82 -10.40
N GLY A 66 -2.60 5.52 -9.77
CA GLY A 66 -1.19 5.55 -10.15
C GLY A 66 -0.48 4.22 -10.03
N GLN A 67 -0.78 3.41 -9.01
CA GLN A 67 -0.12 2.13 -8.77
C GLN A 67 -0.27 1.15 -9.95
N PRO A 68 -1.46 0.79 -10.44
CA PRO A 68 -1.60 -0.11 -11.58
C PRO A 68 -1.14 0.55 -12.89
N LEU A 69 -1.35 1.87 -13.06
CA LEU A 69 -0.86 2.62 -14.21
C LEU A 69 0.66 2.52 -14.32
N MET A 70 1.37 2.83 -13.23
CA MET A 70 2.84 2.76 -13.22
C MET A 70 3.33 1.32 -13.37
N GLY A 71 2.60 0.32 -12.82
CA GLY A 71 2.86 -1.09 -13.08
C GLY A 71 2.86 -1.41 -14.57
N ARG A 72 1.86 -0.92 -15.30
CA ARG A 72 1.78 -1.13 -16.75
C ARG A 72 2.88 -0.40 -17.53
N VAL A 73 3.21 0.82 -17.10
CA VAL A 73 4.35 1.56 -17.67
C VAL A 73 5.66 0.76 -17.47
N ILE A 74 5.83 0.14 -16.30
CA ILE A 74 6.99 -0.70 -15.96
C ILE A 74 7.05 -1.93 -16.87
N ASP A 75 5.94 -2.62 -17.08
CA ASP A 75 5.89 -3.80 -17.94
C ASP A 75 6.17 -3.45 -19.41
N ALA A 76 5.80 -2.24 -19.86
CA ALA A 76 6.03 -1.76 -21.22
C ALA A 76 7.44 -1.21 -21.46
N LEU A 77 8.00 -0.44 -20.52
CA LEU A 77 9.23 0.34 -20.71
C LEU A 77 10.44 -0.18 -19.91
N GLY A 78 10.21 -1.10 -18.98
CA GLY A 78 11.22 -1.67 -18.09
C GLY A 78 11.27 -1.01 -16.71
N ALA A 79 11.53 -1.84 -15.71
CA ALA A 79 11.42 -1.45 -14.29
C ALA A 79 12.47 -0.41 -13.88
N ARG A 80 13.71 -0.52 -14.35
CA ARG A 80 14.78 0.41 -14.02
C ARG A 80 14.52 1.82 -14.57
N ARG A 81 14.16 1.90 -15.87
CA ARG A 81 13.91 3.20 -16.53
C ARG A 81 12.74 3.93 -15.89
N VAL A 82 11.65 3.22 -15.64
CA VAL A 82 10.44 3.80 -15.08
C VAL A 82 10.65 4.20 -13.63
N PHE A 83 11.38 3.40 -12.83
CA PHE A 83 11.76 3.79 -11.47
C PHE A 83 12.53 5.11 -11.45
N VAL A 84 13.56 5.24 -12.29
CA VAL A 84 14.37 6.45 -12.39
C VAL A 84 13.54 7.66 -12.80
N ALA A 85 12.66 7.50 -13.79
CA ALA A 85 11.73 8.57 -14.20
C ALA A 85 10.78 8.95 -13.06
N GLY A 86 10.23 7.97 -12.33
CA GLY A 86 9.38 8.21 -11.16
C GLY A 86 10.10 8.99 -10.06
N MET A 87 11.35 8.67 -9.77
CA MET A 87 12.15 9.43 -8.79
C MET A 87 12.43 10.87 -9.26
N ALA A 88 12.63 11.08 -10.56
CA ALA A 88 12.73 12.45 -11.11
C ALA A 88 11.42 13.23 -10.92
N VAL A 89 10.26 12.58 -11.13
CA VAL A 89 8.93 13.16 -10.86
C VAL A 89 8.77 13.51 -9.38
N VAL A 90 9.25 12.65 -8.47
CA VAL A 90 9.25 12.92 -7.01
C VAL A 90 10.07 14.17 -6.67
N VAL A 91 11.25 14.33 -7.28
CA VAL A 91 12.10 15.52 -7.09
C VAL A 91 11.36 16.79 -7.54
N VAL A 92 10.75 16.76 -8.74
CA VAL A 92 9.96 17.88 -9.25
C VAL A 92 8.80 18.21 -8.31
N ALA A 93 8.05 17.19 -7.86
CA ALA A 93 6.93 17.38 -6.93
C ALA A 93 7.41 18.04 -5.62
N GLY A 94 8.54 17.59 -5.07
CA GLY A 94 9.11 18.15 -3.84
C GLY A 94 9.42 19.64 -3.94
N VAL A 95 9.85 20.11 -5.12
CA VAL A 95 10.17 21.53 -5.36
C VAL A 95 8.91 22.38 -5.58
N ILE A 96 7.86 21.83 -6.20
CA ILE A 96 6.66 22.61 -6.58
C ILE A 96 5.88 23.11 -5.35
N ALA A 97 5.73 22.30 -4.30
CA ALA A 97 4.87 22.64 -3.16
C ALA A 97 5.19 23.98 -2.50
N PRO A 98 6.45 24.33 -2.20
CA PRO A 98 6.80 25.58 -1.53
C PRO A 98 6.81 26.81 -2.46
N LEU A 99 6.57 26.67 -3.78
CA LEU A 99 6.67 27.78 -4.74
C LEU A 99 5.46 28.70 -4.74
N GLY A 100 4.36 28.35 -4.07
CA GLY A 100 3.16 29.18 -4.10
C GLY A 100 2.06 28.74 -3.14
N GLY A 101 0.80 29.14 -3.45
CA GLY A 101 -0.36 28.91 -2.61
C GLY A 101 -0.80 27.44 -2.53
N PHE A 102 -1.88 27.21 -1.75
CA PHE A 102 -2.42 25.88 -1.46
C PHE A 102 -2.71 25.03 -2.71
N ALA A 103 -3.09 25.65 -3.83
CA ALA A 103 -3.28 24.94 -5.11
C ALA A 103 -2.00 24.20 -5.57
N LEU A 104 -0.80 24.82 -5.42
CA LEU A 104 0.46 24.16 -5.76
C LEU A 104 0.82 23.03 -4.80
N VAL A 105 0.43 23.15 -3.53
CA VAL A 105 0.53 22.02 -2.57
C VAL A 105 -0.30 20.83 -3.04
N LEU A 106 -1.54 21.05 -3.48
CA LEU A 106 -2.40 19.99 -4.03
C LEU A 106 -1.83 19.40 -5.33
N VAL A 107 -1.37 20.22 -6.25
CA VAL A 107 -0.73 19.76 -7.51
C VAL A 107 0.52 18.94 -7.18
N SER A 108 1.38 19.42 -6.28
CA SER A 108 2.53 18.67 -5.80
C SER A 108 2.15 17.31 -5.22
N ARG A 109 1.08 17.24 -4.41
CA ARG A 109 0.58 15.97 -3.81
C ARG A 109 0.16 14.97 -4.88
N GLY A 110 -0.56 15.41 -5.91
CA GLY A 110 -0.95 14.57 -7.04
C GLY A 110 0.25 14.03 -7.83
N ILE A 111 1.21 14.90 -8.16
CA ILE A 111 2.44 14.53 -8.87
C ILE A 111 3.32 13.60 -8.02
N LEU A 112 3.45 13.89 -6.72
CA LEU A 112 4.21 13.08 -5.76
C LEU A 112 3.62 11.68 -5.63
N ALA A 113 2.28 11.56 -5.58
CA ALA A 113 1.58 10.30 -5.54
C ALA A 113 1.88 9.44 -6.78
N LEU A 114 1.84 10.03 -7.97
CA LEU A 114 2.19 9.35 -9.22
C LEU A 114 3.66 8.93 -9.25
N GLY A 115 4.58 9.81 -8.86
CA GLY A 115 6.02 9.51 -8.82
C GLY A 115 6.36 8.38 -7.84
N THR A 116 5.79 8.40 -6.63
CA THR A 116 6.01 7.36 -5.62
C THR A 116 5.31 6.05 -5.94
N SER A 117 4.24 6.06 -6.74
CA SER A 117 3.50 4.87 -7.18
C SER A 117 4.32 3.93 -8.07
N VAL A 118 5.42 4.42 -8.66
CA VAL A 118 6.34 3.61 -9.46
C VAL A 118 7.16 2.64 -8.63
N ALA A 119 7.57 3.05 -7.43
CA ALA A 119 8.66 2.41 -6.72
C ALA A 119 8.36 0.96 -6.30
N PHE A 120 7.18 0.68 -5.75
CA PHE A 120 6.83 -0.65 -5.28
C PHE A 120 6.64 -1.66 -6.43
N PRO A 121 5.85 -1.37 -7.49
CA PRO A 121 5.73 -2.27 -8.64
C PRO A 121 7.07 -2.55 -9.33
N ALA A 122 7.94 -1.54 -9.47
CA ALA A 122 9.27 -1.71 -10.05
C ALA A 122 10.17 -2.60 -9.18
N ALA A 123 10.13 -2.41 -7.86
CA ALA A 123 10.88 -3.25 -6.94
C ALA A 123 10.42 -4.71 -7.01
N VAL A 124 9.11 -4.98 -7.03
CA VAL A 124 8.57 -6.34 -7.15
C VAL A 124 8.93 -6.97 -8.48
N ALA A 125 8.88 -6.23 -9.59
CA ALA A 125 9.27 -6.72 -10.90
C ALA A 125 10.76 -7.10 -10.94
N LEU A 126 11.63 -6.37 -10.23
CA LEU A 126 13.07 -6.64 -10.15
C LEU A 126 13.44 -7.76 -9.17
N VAL A 127 12.57 -8.12 -8.21
CA VAL A 127 12.86 -9.14 -7.19
C VAL A 127 13.25 -10.48 -7.82
N GLY A 128 12.53 -10.96 -8.84
CA GLY A 128 12.83 -12.23 -9.50
C GLY A 128 14.22 -12.26 -10.16
N PRO A 129 14.54 -11.33 -11.03
CA PRO A 129 15.89 -11.19 -11.62
C PRO A 129 17.01 -11.06 -10.57
N LEU A 130 16.83 -10.21 -9.54
CA LEU A 130 17.81 -10.02 -8.48
C LEU A 130 18.02 -11.28 -7.63
N ALA A 131 16.96 -12.01 -7.32
CA ALA A 131 17.01 -13.26 -6.57
C ALA A 131 17.85 -14.30 -7.32
N ARG A 132 17.63 -14.45 -8.64
CA ARG A 132 18.45 -15.35 -9.49
C ARG A 132 19.92 -14.93 -9.52
N ALA A 133 20.19 -13.64 -9.71
CA ALA A 133 21.56 -13.13 -9.81
C ALA A 133 22.36 -13.30 -8.50
N GLY A 134 21.70 -13.20 -7.33
CA GLY A 134 22.35 -13.31 -6.02
C GLY A 134 22.25 -14.68 -5.36
N GLY A 135 21.59 -15.66 -5.98
CA GLY A 135 21.29 -16.95 -5.33
C GLY A 135 20.48 -16.78 -4.03
N MET A 136 19.57 -15.80 -4.02
CA MET A 136 18.71 -15.45 -2.87
C MET A 136 17.25 -15.81 -3.17
N SER A 137 16.46 -16.03 -2.12
CA SER A 137 15.02 -16.26 -2.32
C SER A 137 14.25 -14.94 -2.49
N PRO A 138 13.25 -14.88 -3.39
CA PRO A 138 12.40 -13.71 -3.57
C PRO A 138 11.71 -13.24 -2.27
N PRO A 139 11.14 -14.13 -1.42
CA PRO A 139 10.55 -13.72 -0.15
C PRO A 139 11.48 -12.96 0.78
N ARG A 140 12.79 -13.30 0.78
CA ARG A 140 13.78 -12.58 1.60
C ARG A 140 14.04 -11.16 1.09
N LEU A 141 14.03 -10.96 -0.22
CA LEU A 141 14.17 -9.63 -0.79
C LEU A 141 12.92 -8.79 -0.54
N LEU A 142 11.72 -9.37 -0.68
CA LEU A 142 10.45 -8.71 -0.34
C LEU A 142 10.38 -8.35 1.15
N ALA A 143 10.88 -9.21 2.05
CA ALA A 143 10.93 -8.92 3.47
C ALA A 143 11.78 -7.67 3.78
N ARG A 144 12.92 -7.48 3.09
CA ARG A 144 13.74 -6.27 3.25
C ARG A 144 12.99 -5.01 2.82
N ILE A 145 12.27 -5.07 1.70
CA ILE A 145 11.43 -3.97 1.22
C ILE A 145 10.30 -3.69 2.23
N GLN A 146 9.66 -4.74 2.75
CA GLN A 146 8.58 -4.59 3.74
C GLN A 146 9.08 -3.96 5.04
N ILE A 147 10.24 -4.39 5.55
CA ILE A 147 10.87 -3.79 6.73
C ILE A 147 11.11 -2.30 6.51
N ALA A 148 11.73 -1.93 5.37
CA ALA A 148 12.01 -0.54 5.04
C ALA A 148 10.72 0.30 5.00
N ASN A 149 9.68 -0.18 4.31
CA ASN A 149 8.40 0.51 4.16
C ASN A 149 7.68 0.69 5.51
N THR A 150 7.67 -0.34 6.36
CA THR A 150 7.04 -0.27 7.68
C THR A 150 7.80 0.67 8.61
N THR A 151 9.14 0.63 8.56
CA THR A 151 9.99 1.56 9.33
C THR A 151 9.73 3.00 8.88
N ALA A 152 9.65 3.26 7.59
CA ALA A 152 9.36 4.60 7.06
C ALA A 152 7.97 5.10 7.48
N ALA A 153 6.95 4.24 7.43
CA ALA A 153 5.61 4.59 7.89
C ALA A 153 5.58 4.95 9.38
N ALA A 154 6.29 4.18 10.22
CA ALA A 154 6.37 4.41 11.66
C ALA A 154 7.16 5.68 12.02
N LEU A 155 8.24 5.97 11.30
CA LEU A 155 9.09 7.14 11.54
C LEU A 155 8.51 8.43 10.94
N GLY A 156 7.54 8.32 10.01
CA GLY A 156 7.01 9.47 9.28
C GLY A 156 6.56 10.64 10.17
N PRO A 157 5.72 10.44 11.18
CA PRO A 157 5.28 11.54 12.05
C PRO A 157 6.44 12.19 12.80
N VAL A 158 7.41 11.40 13.26
CA VAL A 158 8.61 11.91 13.98
C VAL A 158 9.48 12.75 13.03
N VAL A 159 9.78 12.21 11.86
CA VAL A 159 10.56 12.92 10.82
C VAL A 159 9.81 14.18 10.38
N GLY A 160 8.50 14.06 10.13
CA GLY A 160 7.65 15.19 9.75
C GLY A 160 7.61 16.30 10.80
N GLY A 161 7.41 15.94 12.07
CA GLY A 161 7.41 16.89 13.18
C GLY A 161 8.75 17.61 13.33
N LEU A 162 9.87 16.87 13.22
CA LEU A 162 11.21 17.46 13.28
C LEU A 162 11.48 18.42 12.11
N LEU A 163 11.09 18.03 10.89
CA LEU A 163 11.24 18.88 9.70
C LEU A 163 10.43 20.17 9.83
N ILE A 164 9.19 20.08 10.34
CA ILE A 164 8.34 21.26 10.57
C ILE A 164 8.96 22.18 11.63
N ALA A 165 9.46 21.62 12.72
CA ALA A 165 10.08 22.39 13.79
C ALA A 165 11.31 23.18 13.33
N VAL A 166 12.09 22.64 12.39
CA VAL A 166 13.34 23.25 11.90
C VAL A 166 13.08 24.22 10.73
N ALA A 167 12.22 23.88 9.79
CA ALA A 167 12.10 24.65 8.54
C ALA A 167 10.65 24.80 8.03
N GLY A 168 9.66 24.58 8.90
CA GLY A 168 8.24 24.70 8.58
C GLY A 168 7.72 23.56 7.68
N TRP A 169 6.43 23.61 7.33
CA TRP A 169 5.78 22.58 6.51
C TRP A 169 6.42 22.36 5.12
N PRO A 170 7.06 23.36 4.45
CA PRO A 170 7.70 23.14 3.16
C PRO A 170 8.79 22.05 3.20
N ALA A 171 9.44 21.87 4.36
CA ALA A 171 10.49 20.87 4.54
C ALA A 171 10.01 19.44 4.31
N ILE A 172 8.73 19.14 4.60
CA ILE A 172 8.12 17.82 4.33
C ILE A 172 8.11 17.50 2.84
N PHE A 173 7.95 18.49 1.99
CA PHE A 173 8.00 18.31 0.54
C PHE A 173 9.44 18.30 0.05
N LEU A 174 10.27 19.24 0.53
CA LEU A 174 11.67 19.38 0.10
C LEU A 174 12.54 18.17 0.47
N VAL A 175 12.22 17.42 1.54
CA VAL A 175 12.96 16.19 1.90
C VAL A 175 12.89 15.13 0.81
N ASN A 176 11.85 15.16 -0.04
CA ASN A 176 11.74 14.27 -1.19
C ASN A 176 12.79 14.53 -2.27
N VAL A 177 13.35 15.74 -2.32
CA VAL A 177 14.38 16.12 -3.32
C VAL A 177 15.66 15.31 -3.11
N PRO A 178 16.36 15.38 -1.96
CA PRO A 178 17.57 14.58 -1.74
C PRO A 178 17.29 13.08 -1.75
N LEU A 179 16.16 12.62 -1.21
CA LEU A 179 15.80 11.19 -1.23
C LEU A 179 15.49 10.69 -2.64
N GLY A 180 14.78 11.48 -3.45
CA GLY A 180 14.47 11.18 -4.84
C GLY A 180 15.74 11.14 -5.70
N ILE A 181 16.66 12.11 -5.54
CA ILE A 181 17.95 12.12 -6.23
C ILE A 181 18.80 10.91 -5.83
N ALA A 182 18.89 10.60 -4.54
CA ALA A 182 19.63 9.44 -4.06
C ALA A 182 19.05 8.12 -4.62
N GLY A 183 17.73 7.96 -4.62
CA GLY A 183 17.02 6.80 -5.19
C GLY A 183 17.27 6.68 -6.70
N LEU A 184 17.13 7.79 -7.44
CA LEU A 184 17.39 7.87 -8.88
C LEU A 184 18.83 7.43 -9.22
N ILE A 185 19.83 8.05 -8.62
CA ILE A 185 21.24 7.77 -8.90
C ILE A 185 21.59 6.33 -8.53
N SER A 186 21.16 5.89 -7.33
CA SER A 186 21.48 4.55 -6.83
C SER A 186 20.89 3.46 -7.72
N VAL A 187 19.62 3.57 -8.12
CA VAL A 187 18.99 2.58 -9.01
C VAL A 187 19.55 2.65 -10.42
N TRP A 188 19.84 3.85 -10.92
CA TRP A 188 20.50 4.00 -12.23
C TRP A 188 21.85 3.28 -12.29
N ILE A 189 22.63 3.28 -11.23
CA ILE A 189 23.95 2.66 -11.19
C ILE A 189 23.87 1.15 -10.91
N LEU A 190 23.04 0.76 -9.93
CA LEU A 190 23.08 -0.57 -9.34
C LEU A 190 22.09 -1.58 -9.98
N ALA A 191 20.92 -1.11 -10.42
CA ALA A 191 19.91 -2.01 -10.94
C ALA A 191 20.31 -2.62 -12.31
N PRO A 192 19.94 -3.88 -12.57
CA PRO A 192 20.17 -4.49 -13.87
C PRO A 192 19.52 -3.65 -14.98
N ARG A 193 20.15 -3.61 -16.13
CA ARG A 193 19.60 -2.94 -17.30
C ARG A 193 18.34 -3.67 -17.76
N ASP A 194 17.34 -2.88 -18.15
CA ASP A 194 16.16 -3.44 -18.78
C ASP A 194 16.57 -4.11 -20.10
N ASN A 195 16.00 -5.29 -20.39
CA ASN A 195 16.21 -5.92 -21.68
C ASN A 195 15.73 -4.96 -22.77
N PRO A 196 16.45 -4.84 -23.89
CA PRO A 196 15.97 -4.11 -25.04
C PRO A 196 14.76 -4.85 -25.62
N ARG A 197 13.58 -4.64 -25.02
CA ARG A 197 12.31 -4.85 -25.73
C ARG A 197 12.27 -3.80 -26.82
N GLU A 198 11.75 -4.16 -27.99
CA GLU A 198 11.49 -3.15 -29.03
C GLU A 198 10.84 -1.95 -28.37
N ALA A 199 11.53 -0.81 -28.42
CA ALA A 199 11.11 0.35 -27.65
C ALA A 199 9.70 0.74 -28.10
N VAL A 200 8.73 0.46 -27.25
CA VAL A 200 7.34 0.83 -27.49
C VAL A 200 7.28 2.34 -27.44
N THR A 201 7.22 3.00 -28.58
CA THR A 201 7.28 4.46 -28.70
C THR A 201 6.03 5.02 -29.38
N GLY A 202 5.72 6.28 -29.12
CA GLY A 202 4.67 7.00 -29.80
C GLY A 202 3.29 6.37 -29.67
N ARG A 203 2.58 6.16 -30.81
CA ARG A 203 1.22 5.59 -30.85
C ARG A 203 1.12 4.19 -30.26
N ALA A 204 2.19 3.39 -30.33
CA ALA A 204 2.22 2.06 -29.73
C ALA A 204 2.22 2.15 -28.19
N LEU A 205 2.95 3.09 -27.61
CA LEU A 205 2.94 3.34 -26.15
C LEU A 205 1.55 3.77 -25.67
N VAL A 206 0.89 4.71 -26.38
CA VAL A 206 -0.47 5.14 -26.05
C VAL A 206 -1.46 3.97 -26.08
N ARG A 207 -1.33 3.04 -27.04
CA ARG A 207 -2.16 1.82 -27.08
C ARG A 207 -1.89 0.89 -25.90
N VAL A 208 -0.63 0.74 -25.51
CA VAL A 208 -0.25 -0.10 -24.37
C VAL A 208 -0.73 0.50 -23.05
N LEU A 209 -0.62 1.80 -22.87
CA LEU A 209 -1.06 2.49 -21.64
C LEU A 209 -2.57 2.54 -21.50
N ASP A 210 -3.30 2.45 -22.60
CA ASP A 210 -4.76 2.51 -22.64
C ASP A 210 -5.35 3.67 -21.82
N PRO A 211 -5.18 4.94 -22.25
CA PRO A 211 -5.62 6.11 -21.47
C PRO A 211 -7.10 6.10 -21.13
N ALA A 212 -7.94 5.55 -22.04
CA ALA A 212 -9.37 5.46 -21.80
C ALA A 212 -9.71 4.40 -20.73
N GLY A 213 -8.94 3.30 -20.64
CA GLY A 213 -9.03 2.34 -19.53
C GLY A 213 -8.60 2.96 -18.21
N VAL A 214 -7.47 3.67 -18.21
CA VAL A 214 -6.99 4.40 -17.04
C VAL A 214 -8.03 5.41 -16.54
N LEU A 215 -8.60 6.21 -17.47
CA LEU A 215 -9.61 7.21 -17.12
C LEU A 215 -10.88 6.57 -16.56
N SER A 216 -11.38 5.50 -17.20
CA SER A 216 -12.58 4.79 -16.71
C SER A 216 -12.34 4.12 -15.36
N PHE A 217 -11.15 3.55 -15.14
CA PHE A 217 -10.74 3.03 -13.82
C PHE A 217 -10.65 4.14 -12.77
N ALA A 218 -10.05 5.29 -13.13
CA ALA A 218 -9.97 6.45 -12.24
C ALA A 218 -11.37 6.94 -11.83
N ILE A 219 -12.28 7.07 -12.77
CA ILE A 219 -13.68 7.47 -12.50
C ILE A 219 -14.36 6.46 -11.58
N ALA A 220 -14.23 5.17 -11.86
CA ALA A 220 -14.82 4.11 -11.01
C ALA A 220 -14.21 4.11 -9.60
N ALA A 221 -12.89 4.26 -9.48
CA ALA A 221 -12.20 4.31 -8.19
C ALA A 221 -12.57 5.55 -7.38
N VAL A 222 -12.65 6.73 -8.02
CA VAL A 222 -13.08 7.97 -7.37
C VAL A 222 -14.55 7.91 -6.97
N ALA A 223 -15.43 7.43 -7.85
CA ALA A 223 -16.85 7.26 -7.52
C ALA A 223 -17.04 6.33 -6.32
N LEU A 224 -16.34 5.19 -6.30
CA LEU A 224 -16.35 4.28 -5.15
C LEU A 224 -15.85 4.96 -3.87
N LEU A 225 -14.75 5.74 -3.98
CA LEU A 225 -14.19 6.49 -2.84
C LEU A 225 -15.19 7.51 -2.30
N VAL A 226 -15.82 8.29 -3.17
CA VAL A 226 -16.80 9.32 -2.77
C VAL A 226 -18.02 8.67 -2.12
N VAL A 227 -18.55 7.57 -2.69
CA VAL A 227 -19.62 6.77 -2.07
C VAL A 227 -19.24 6.35 -0.64
N LEU A 228 -18.02 5.87 -0.48
CA LEU A 228 -17.53 5.38 0.80
C LEU A 228 -17.30 6.51 1.83
N LEU A 229 -16.92 7.71 1.38
CA LEU A 229 -16.73 8.88 2.26
C LEU A 229 -18.05 9.56 2.65
N ASP A 230 -19.08 9.50 1.80
CA ASP A 230 -20.39 10.12 2.02
C ASP A 230 -21.46 9.09 2.47
N ALA A 231 -21.05 7.93 2.98
CA ALA A 231 -21.94 6.88 3.43
C ALA A 231 -22.80 7.37 4.61
N GLY A 232 -24.07 7.71 4.30
CA GLY A 232 -25.06 8.25 5.26
C GLY A 232 -25.61 9.62 4.89
N GLY A 233 -25.08 10.30 3.86
CA GLY A 233 -25.64 11.54 3.32
C GLY A 233 -26.84 11.27 2.37
N ASP A 234 -27.62 12.32 2.08
CA ASP A 234 -28.81 12.23 1.21
C ASP A 234 -28.46 11.79 -0.22
N ALA A 235 -27.23 12.04 -0.67
CA ALA A 235 -26.75 11.69 -2.00
C ALA A 235 -26.14 10.27 -2.10
N THR A 236 -26.03 9.52 -0.99
CA THR A 236 -25.33 8.22 -0.95
C THR A 236 -25.83 7.26 -2.02
N TRP A 237 -27.16 7.10 -2.19
CA TRP A 237 -27.72 6.18 -3.18
C TRP A 237 -27.43 6.59 -4.63
N LEU A 238 -27.40 7.91 -4.92
CA LEU A 238 -27.01 8.42 -6.23
C LEU A 238 -25.54 8.11 -6.50
N LEU A 239 -24.68 8.33 -5.52
CA LEU A 239 -23.24 8.06 -5.62
C LEU A 239 -22.97 6.56 -5.78
N VAL A 240 -23.71 5.69 -5.06
CA VAL A 240 -23.65 4.24 -5.26
C VAL A 240 -24.04 3.87 -6.69
N ALA A 241 -25.12 4.43 -7.21
CA ALA A 241 -25.56 4.17 -8.59
C ALA A 241 -24.50 4.62 -9.60
N VAL A 242 -23.92 5.81 -9.42
CA VAL A 242 -22.82 6.32 -10.25
C VAL A 242 -21.59 5.39 -10.17
N GLY A 243 -21.21 4.95 -8.98
CA GLY A 243 -20.10 4.03 -8.79
C GLY A 243 -20.31 2.68 -9.48
N VAL A 244 -21.50 2.10 -9.33
CA VAL A 244 -21.88 0.83 -9.98
C VAL A 244 -21.88 0.96 -11.50
N VAL A 245 -22.46 2.06 -12.03
CA VAL A 245 -22.46 2.34 -13.47
C VAL A 245 -21.05 2.55 -13.99
N ALA A 246 -20.23 3.34 -13.29
CA ALA A 246 -18.85 3.58 -13.67
C ALA A 246 -18.00 2.28 -13.68
N LEU A 247 -18.17 1.43 -12.66
CA LEU A 247 -17.53 0.12 -12.60
C LEU A 247 -18.02 -0.80 -13.72
N GLY A 248 -19.32 -0.82 -13.98
CA GLY A 248 -19.91 -1.60 -15.08
C GLY A 248 -19.38 -1.16 -16.45
N LEU A 249 -19.31 0.15 -16.70
CA LEU A 249 -18.73 0.73 -17.92
C LEU A 249 -17.25 0.41 -18.05
N PHE A 250 -16.50 0.50 -16.95
CA PHE A 250 -15.09 0.09 -16.93
C PHE A 250 -14.93 -1.37 -17.33
N VAL A 251 -15.63 -2.29 -16.65
CA VAL A 251 -15.56 -3.74 -16.96
C VAL A 251 -16.01 -4.03 -18.39
N TRP A 252 -17.11 -3.43 -18.85
CA TRP A 252 -17.61 -3.60 -20.21
C TRP A 252 -16.60 -3.13 -21.25
N ARG A 253 -15.96 -1.98 -21.00
CA ARG A 253 -14.93 -1.46 -21.88
C ARG A 253 -13.68 -2.34 -21.89
N GLU A 254 -13.19 -2.76 -20.71
CA GLU A 254 -12.01 -3.63 -20.60
C GLU A 254 -12.22 -4.98 -21.30
N LEU A 255 -13.43 -5.53 -21.25
CA LEU A 255 -13.80 -6.74 -21.98
C LEU A 255 -13.80 -6.57 -23.51
N ARG A 256 -13.88 -5.33 -24.02
CA ARG A 256 -13.86 -5.04 -25.47
C ARG A 256 -12.51 -4.50 -25.97
N ALA A 257 -11.67 -4.04 -25.07
CA ALA A 257 -10.37 -3.49 -25.44
C ALA A 257 -9.44 -4.57 -25.99
N ARG A 258 -8.67 -4.24 -27.05
CA ARG A 258 -7.64 -5.14 -27.60
C ARG A 258 -6.40 -5.23 -26.70
N ALA A 259 -6.08 -4.15 -26.01
CA ALA A 259 -5.02 -4.09 -25.00
C ALA A 259 -5.59 -3.39 -23.75
N PRO A 260 -6.35 -4.13 -22.92
CA PRO A 260 -7.08 -3.56 -21.78
C PRO A 260 -6.10 -3.03 -20.73
N PHE A 261 -6.48 -1.96 -20.00
CA PHE A 261 -5.71 -1.42 -18.88
C PHE A 261 -5.56 -2.45 -17.74
N ILE A 262 -6.65 -3.10 -17.38
CA ILE A 262 -6.66 -4.27 -16.48
C ILE A 262 -7.33 -5.40 -17.25
N ASP A 263 -6.60 -6.47 -17.52
CA ASP A 263 -7.17 -7.62 -18.24
C ASP A 263 -8.15 -8.39 -17.36
N VAL A 264 -9.41 -7.98 -17.42
CA VAL A 264 -10.52 -8.59 -16.68
C VAL A 264 -10.72 -10.05 -17.08
N ARG A 265 -10.42 -10.42 -18.35
CA ARG A 265 -10.52 -11.81 -18.80
C ARG A 265 -9.43 -12.67 -18.17
N MET A 266 -8.20 -12.15 -18.12
CA MET A 266 -7.09 -12.79 -17.41
C MET A 266 -7.43 -12.99 -15.94
N LEU A 267 -7.99 -11.95 -15.28
CA LEU A 267 -8.42 -12.05 -13.89
C LEU A 267 -9.49 -13.12 -13.70
N ALA A 268 -10.51 -13.16 -14.56
CA ALA A 268 -11.57 -14.16 -14.50
C ALA A 268 -11.02 -15.59 -14.72
N ALA A 269 -10.03 -15.75 -15.58
CA ALA A 269 -9.38 -17.04 -15.86
C ALA A 269 -8.39 -17.46 -14.76
N ASN A 270 -7.69 -16.49 -14.15
CA ASN A 270 -6.65 -16.75 -13.14
C ASN A 270 -7.22 -16.61 -11.71
N ARG A 271 -7.89 -17.67 -11.24
CA ARG A 271 -8.51 -17.70 -9.92
C ARG A 271 -7.54 -17.42 -8.78
N ALA A 272 -6.27 -17.87 -8.90
CA ALA A 272 -5.26 -17.65 -7.86
C ALA A 272 -4.94 -16.16 -7.70
N LEU A 273 -4.82 -15.44 -8.83
CA LEU A 273 -4.56 -14.00 -8.85
C LEU A 273 -5.76 -13.21 -8.31
N THR A 274 -6.97 -13.51 -8.79
CA THR A 274 -8.20 -12.82 -8.36
C THR A 274 -8.49 -13.04 -6.87
N LEU A 275 -8.33 -14.27 -6.36
CA LEU A 275 -8.48 -14.55 -4.94
C LEU A 275 -7.40 -13.89 -4.09
N SER A 276 -6.21 -13.65 -4.65
CA SER A 276 -5.15 -12.88 -3.96
C SER A 276 -5.56 -11.41 -3.78
N TYR A 277 -6.15 -10.79 -4.80
CA TYR A 277 -6.65 -9.42 -4.69
C TYR A 277 -7.83 -9.31 -3.72
N LEU A 278 -8.82 -10.19 -3.83
CA LEU A 278 -9.95 -10.23 -2.91
C LEU A 278 -9.48 -10.47 -1.47
N GLY A 279 -8.60 -11.45 -1.28
CA GLY A 279 -8.00 -11.76 0.03
C GLY A 279 -7.28 -10.57 0.62
N PHE A 280 -6.49 -9.83 -0.20
CA PHE A 280 -5.77 -8.67 0.28
C PHE A 280 -6.67 -7.47 0.58
N THR A 281 -7.76 -7.28 -0.16
CA THR A 281 -8.78 -6.27 0.15
C THR A 281 -9.43 -6.55 1.51
N VAL A 282 -9.91 -7.79 1.73
CA VAL A 282 -10.55 -8.20 3.00
C VAL A 282 -9.56 -8.14 4.16
N PHE A 283 -8.33 -8.63 3.96
CA PHE A 283 -7.22 -8.49 4.91
C PHE A 283 -6.99 -7.04 5.30
N SER A 284 -6.90 -6.15 4.30
CA SER A 284 -6.63 -4.73 4.52
C SER A 284 -7.79 -4.04 5.24
N ALA A 285 -9.03 -4.41 4.92
CA ALA A 285 -10.21 -3.88 5.62
C ALA A 285 -10.14 -4.21 7.13
N LEU A 286 -9.85 -5.44 7.50
CA LEU A 286 -9.70 -5.82 8.91
C LEU A 286 -8.52 -5.11 9.56
N TYR A 287 -7.36 -5.12 8.91
CA TYR A 287 -6.17 -4.49 9.46
C TYR A 287 -6.38 -3.01 9.73
N TYR A 288 -6.92 -2.27 8.74
CA TYR A 288 -7.14 -0.83 8.88
C TYR A 288 -8.31 -0.50 9.81
N LEU A 289 -9.31 -1.39 9.94
CA LEU A 289 -10.35 -1.27 10.95
C LEU A 289 -9.74 -1.21 12.36
N ALA A 290 -8.80 -2.09 12.66
CA ALA A 290 -8.09 -2.09 13.92
C ALA A 290 -7.06 -0.96 14.02
N PHE A 291 -6.29 -0.71 12.94
CA PHE A 291 -5.24 0.30 12.91
C PHE A 291 -5.75 1.73 13.11
N PHE A 292 -6.92 2.05 12.54
CA PHE A 292 -7.56 3.36 12.73
C PHE A 292 -8.50 3.40 13.94
N GLY A 293 -9.16 2.28 14.25
CA GLY A 293 -10.14 2.21 15.33
C GLY A 293 -9.49 2.22 16.71
N LEU A 294 -8.39 1.48 16.88
CA LEU A 294 -7.74 1.36 18.19
C LEU A 294 -7.25 2.71 18.75
N PRO A 295 -6.58 3.58 17.98
CA PRO A 295 -6.23 4.92 18.47
C PRO A 295 -7.44 5.73 18.89
N GLN A 296 -8.51 5.76 18.09
CA GLN A 296 -9.73 6.51 18.40
C GLN A 296 -10.38 6.02 19.71
N PHE A 297 -10.43 4.69 19.91
CA PHE A 297 -10.93 4.10 21.14
C PHE A 297 -10.07 4.49 22.35
N LEU A 298 -8.75 4.42 22.24
CA LEU A 298 -7.83 4.76 23.30
C LEU A 298 -7.88 6.25 23.70
N GLU A 299 -8.03 7.15 22.74
CA GLU A 299 -8.14 8.58 22.98
C GLU A 299 -9.52 8.93 23.59
N ALA A 300 -10.60 8.50 22.95
CA ALA A 300 -11.94 8.92 23.31
C ALA A 300 -12.51 8.19 24.52
N HIS A 301 -12.27 6.87 24.65
CA HIS A 301 -12.82 6.06 25.74
C HIS A 301 -11.86 5.92 26.93
N ALA A 302 -10.58 5.62 26.66
CA ALA A 302 -9.59 5.43 27.71
C ALA A 302 -8.95 6.75 28.20
N GLY A 303 -9.17 7.86 27.51
CA GLY A 303 -8.65 9.19 27.89
C GLY A 303 -7.14 9.35 27.74
N TYR A 304 -6.48 8.50 26.96
CA TYR A 304 -5.05 8.63 26.70
C TYR A 304 -4.76 9.81 25.77
N SER A 305 -3.68 10.55 26.07
CA SER A 305 -3.21 11.58 25.13
C SER A 305 -2.71 10.97 23.83
N THR A 306 -2.82 11.71 22.73
CA THR A 306 -2.35 11.30 21.39
C THR A 306 -0.89 10.82 21.41
N ALA A 307 -0.03 11.45 22.23
CA ALA A 307 1.37 11.03 22.40
C ALA A 307 1.49 9.62 23.01
N ILE A 308 0.70 9.32 24.05
CA ILE A 308 0.68 8.01 24.69
C ILE A 308 0.13 6.96 23.69
N VAL A 309 -0.95 7.28 22.99
CA VAL A 309 -1.52 6.39 21.95
C VAL A 309 -0.48 6.08 20.87
N GLY A 310 0.26 7.09 20.41
CA GLY A 310 1.37 6.88 19.47
C GLY A 310 2.42 5.87 19.99
N LEU A 311 2.80 5.98 21.28
CA LEU A 311 3.71 5.03 21.92
C LEU A 311 3.11 3.62 22.05
N LEU A 312 1.83 3.51 22.37
CA LEU A 312 1.11 2.24 22.46
C LEU A 312 1.01 1.52 21.11
N MET A 313 1.06 2.26 19.99
CA MET A 313 1.04 1.69 18.63
C MET A 313 2.44 1.29 18.11
N LEU A 314 3.54 1.69 18.75
CA LEU A 314 4.90 1.34 18.31
C LEU A 314 5.15 -0.17 18.22
N PRO A 315 4.66 -1.02 19.15
CA PRO A 315 4.88 -2.46 19.07
C PRO A 315 4.31 -3.10 17.81
N LEU A 316 3.25 -2.55 17.21
CA LEU A 316 2.71 -3.00 15.92
C LEU A 316 3.78 -2.93 14.81
N SER A 317 4.43 -1.79 14.67
CA SER A 317 5.52 -1.61 13.69
C SER A 317 6.75 -2.43 14.06
N GLY A 318 7.13 -2.44 15.32
CA GLY A 318 8.26 -3.22 15.84
C GLY A 318 8.11 -4.72 15.57
N MET A 319 6.93 -5.28 15.84
CA MET A 319 6.65 -6.69 15.59
C MET A 319 6.62 -7.02 14.09
N THR A 320 6.08 -6.11 13.25
CA THR A 320 6.12 -6.25 11.80
C THR A 320 7.56 -6.36 11.28
N ILE A 321 8.46 -5.54 11.79
CA ILE A 321 9.89 -5.57 11.42
C ILE A 321 10.54 -6.87 11.92
N ALA A 322 10.31 -7.24 13.17
CA ALA A 322 10.92 -8.41 13.79
C ALA A 322 10.51 -9.74 13.14
N ILE A 323 9.24 -9.86 12.74
CA ILE A 323 8.70 -11.11 12.18
C ILE A 323 8.99 -11.29 10.68
N ALA A 324 9.30 -10.23 9.95
CA ALA A 324 9.47 -10.27 8.49
C ALA A 324 10.50 -11.34 8.02
N PRO A 325 11.70 -11.45 8.61
CA PRO A 325 12.65 -12.50 8.21
C PRO A 325 12.20 -13.90 8.59
N VAL A 326 11.37 -14.05 9.63
CA VAL A 326 10.79 -15.34 10.03
C VAL A 326 9.76 -15.79 9.01
N VAL A 327 8.86 -14.89 8.60
CA VAL A 327 7.83 -15.15 7.57
C VAL A 327 8.49 -15.51 6.24
N ALA A 328 9.50 -14.75 5.80
CA ALA A 328 10.23 -15.04 4.57
C ALA A 328 10.86 -16.45 4.60
N ARG A 329 11.51 -16.83 5.71
CA ARG A 329 12.07 -18.18 5.89
C ARG A 329 10.99 -19.25 5.93
N ALA A 330 9.83 -18.96 6.52
CA ALA A 330 8.71 -19.89 6.54
C ALA A 330 8.16 -20.16 5.13
N ILE A 331 8.02 -19.12 4.29
CA ILE A 331 7.63 -19.25 2.88
C ILE A 331 8.65 -20.10 2.11
N ASP A 332 9.97 -19.89 2.35
CA ASP A 332 11.03 -20.66 1.70
C ASP A 332 11.00 -22.15 2.10
N LYS A 333 10.81 -22.43 3.39
CA LYS A 333 10.92 -23.81 3.93
C LYS A 333 9.64 -24.62 3.79
N ARG A 334 8.48 -24.00 4.04
CA ARG A 334 7.16 -24.67 4.14
C ARG A 334 6.30 -24.42 2.89
N GLY A 335 6.71 -23.51 2.01
CA GLY A 335 5.92 -23.07 0.88
C GLY A 335 4.91 -21.97 1.22
N LEU A 336 4.31 -21.39 0.18
CA LEU A 336 3.41 -20.24 0.31
C LEU A 336 2.07 -20.60 0.97
N VAL A 337 1.47 -21.74 0.60
CA VAL A 337 0.12 -22.15 1.01
C VAL A 337 -0.02 -22.35 2.53
N PRO A 338 0.87 -23.10 3.22
CA PRO A 338 0.78 -23.24 4.68
C PRO A 338 0.91 -21.89 5.39
N VAL A 339 1.80 -20.99 4.90
CA VAL A 339 1.99 -19.67 5.51
C VAL A 339 0.78 -18.78 5.30
N LEU A 340 0.10 -18.86 4.13
CA LEU A 340 -1.16 -18.18 3.84
C LEU A 340 -2.27 -18.59 4.84
N ILE A 341 -2.44 -19.89 5.08
CA ILE A 341 -3.45 -20.38 6.03
C ILE A 341 -3.10 -19.95 7.46
N THR A 342 -1.82 -20.06 7.85
CA THR A 342 -1.36 -19.61 9.18
C THR A 342 -1.64 -18.12 9.35
N MET A 343 -1.37 -17.29 8.35
CA MET A 343 -1.66 -15.85 8.36
C MET A 343 -3.15 -15.57 8.58
N ALA A 344 -4.03 -16.29 7.87
CA ALA A 344 -5.48 -16.10 8.00
C ALA A 344 -5.97 -16.45 9.40
N ILE A 345 -5.44 -17.53 10.01
CA ILE A 345 -5.75 -17.93 11.39
C ILE A 345 -5.24 -16.87 12.38
N VAL A 346 -3.98 -16.44 12.24
CA VAL A 346 -3.38 -15.42 13.14
C VAL A 346 -4.15 -14.10 13.03
N LEU A 347 -4.59 -13.72 11.83
CA LEU A 347 -5.40 -12.52 11.63
C LEU A 347 -6.76 -12.62 12.34
N LEU A 348 -7.44 -13.77 12.24
CA LEU A 348 -8.71 -14.01 12.92
C LEU A 348 -8.54 -14.01 14.45
N VAL A 349 -7.50 -14.64 14.97
CA VAL A 349 -7.17 -14.61 16.41
C VAL A 349 -6.89 -13.19 16.88
N SER A 350 -6.12 -12.42 16.07
CA SER A 350 -5.83 -11.02 16.39
C SER A 350 -7.09 -10.16 16.41
N ALA A 351 -8.05 -10.42 15.52
CA ALA A 351 -9.36 -9.76 15.51
C ALA A 351 -10.14 -10.04 16.81
N GLY A 352 -10.13 -11.29 17.29
CA GLY A 352 -10.77 -11.65 18.57
C GLY A 352 -10.11 -10.99 19.78
N LEU A 353 -8.77 -10.85 19.74
CA LEU A 353 -8.01 -10.19 20.82
C LEU A 353 -8.30 -8.69 20.95
N LEU A 354 -8.85 -8.03 19.90
CA LEU A 354 -9.35 -6.65 20.02
C LEU A 354 -10.45 -6.54 21.11
N GLY A 355 -11.14 -7.64 21.40
CA GLY A 355 -12.13 -7.72 22.49
C GLY A 355 -11.55 -7.48 23.89
N ILE A 356 -10.23 -7.62 24.08
CA ILE A 356 -9.57 -7.25 25.35
C ILE A 356 -9.85 -5.79 25.70
N GLY A 357 -9.91 -4.89 24.71
CA GLY A 357 -10.24 -3.48 24.92
C GLY A 357 -11.61 -3.23 25.53
N VAL A 358 -12.57 -4.14 25.33
CA VAL A 358 -13.90 -4.07 25.97
C VAL A 358 -13.78 -4.32 27.49
N ALA A 359 -12.86 -5.19 27.91
CA ALA A 359 -12.71 -5.59 29.30
C ALA A 359 -11.73 -4.71 30.08
N THR A 360 -10.74 -4.10 29.40
CA THR A 360 -9.70 -3.31 30.07
C THR A 360 -9.03 -2.33 29.11
N THR A 361 -8.69 -1.15 29.67
CA THR A 361 -7.87 -0.13 28.98
C THR A 361 -6.44 -0.09 29.52
N ASN A 362 -6.00 -1.09 30.31
CA ASN A 362 -4.66 -1.13 30.87
C ASN A 362 -3.59 -1.09 29.76
N PRO A 363 -2.60 -0.17 29.83
CA PRO A 363 -1.62 0.06 28.77
C PRO A 363 -0.80 -1.19 28.40
N VAL A 364 -0.53 -2.09 29.35
CA VAL A 364 0.23 -3.32 29.08
C VAL A 364 -0.54 -4.24 28.10
N TRP A 365 -1.85 -4.40 28.29
CA TRP A 365 -2.69 -5.17 27.38
C TRP A 365 -2.81 -4.52 26.02
N MET A 366 -2.87 -3.18 25.97
CA MET A 366 -2.91 -2.41 24.71
C MET A 366 -1.61 -2.57 23.92
N LEU A 367 -0.45 -2.54 24.58
CA LEU A 367 0.85 -2.82 23.95
C LEU A 367 0.92 -4.24 23.37
N LEU A 368 0.46 -5.24 24.15
CA LEU A 368 0.43 -6.62 23.69
C LEU A 368 -0.50 -6.80 22.48
N MET A 369 -1.68 -6.18 22.53
CA MET A 369 -2.65 -6.21 21.43
C MET A 369 -2.07 -5.58 20.15
N ALA A 370 -1.44 -4.41 20.26
CA ALA A 370 -0.77 -3.76 19.14
C ALA A 370 0.37 -4.63 18.58
N ALA A 371 1.17 -5.25 19.45
CA ALA A 371 2.24 -6.16 19.04
C ALA A 371 1.68 -7.36 18.24
N VAL A 372 0.64 -8.01 18.77
CA VAL A 372 0.02 -9.17 18.10
C VAL A 372 -0.53 -8.80 16.73
N MET A 373 -1.11 -7.60 16.56
CA MET A 373 -1.60 -7.11 15.27
C MET A 373 -0.50 -6.85 14.24
N GLY A 374 0.73 -6.57 14.67
CA GLY A 374 1.88 -6.44 13.77
C GLY A 374 2.25 -7.73 13.05
N ILE A 375 1.94 -8.89 13.63
CA ILE A 375 2.26 -10.20 13.06
C ILE A 375 1.49 -10.46 11.77
N PRO A 376 0.14 -10.47 11.76
CA PRO A 376 -0.62 -10.73 10.54
C PRO A 376 -0.41 -9.64 9.48
N TYR A 377 -0.12 -8.40 9.86
CA TYR A 377 0.19 -7.35 8.90
C TYR A 377 1.44 -7.67 8.08
N CYS A 378 2.52 -8.07 8.74
CA CYS A 378 3.73 -8.52 8.06
C CYS A 378 3.46 -9.74 7.17
N MET A 379 2.79 -10.74 7.73
CA MET A 379 2.47 -11.99 7.01
C MET A 379 1.61 -11.69 5.77
N GLY A 380 0.54 -10.90 5.92
CA GLY A 380 -0.38 -10.57 4.84
C GLY A 380 0.31 -9.82 3.70
N SER A 381 1.09 -8.80 4.02
CA SER A 381 1.82 -8.04 3.02
C SER A 381 2.81 -8.92 2.23
N LEU A 382 3.61 -9.76 2.90
CA LEU A 382 4.60 -10.63 2.25
C LEU A 382 3.94 -11.76 1.47
N VAL A 383 2.97 -12.47 2.07
CA VAL A 383 2.28 -13.61 1.46
C VAL A 383 1.50 -13.19 0.23
N MET A 384 0.73 -12.08 0.31
CA MET A 384 -0.06 -11.62 -0.83
C MET A 384 0.81 -11.07 -1.96
N THR A 385 1.88 -10.35 -1.65
CA THR A 385 2.83 -9.90 -2.67
C THR A 385 3.49 -11.09 -3.37
N GLU A 386 3.92 -12.10 -2.63
CA GLU A 386 4.54 -13.30 -3.20
C GLU A 386 3.52 -14.15 -3.97
N ALA A 387 2.26 -14.24 -3.50
CA ALA A 387 1.18 -14.93 -4.20
C ALA A 387 0.90 -14.30 -5.56
N VAL A 388 0.76 -12.98 -5.61
CA VAL A 388 0.56 -12.22 -6.85
C VAL A 388 1.77 -12.37 -7.77
N ARG A 389 2.99 -12.23 -7.26
CA ARG A 389 4.22 -12.40 -8.05
C ARG A 389 4.33 -13.77 -8.70
N ARG A 390 3.87 -14.85 -8.04
CA ARG A 390 3.87 -16.22 -8.59
C ARG A 390 2.72 -16.47 -9.58
N ALA A 391 1.57 -15.87 -9.33
CA ALA A 391 0.38 -16.08 -10.14
C ALA A 391 0.32 -15.17 -11.37
N ALA A 392 1.00 -14.02 -11.36
CA ALA A 392 1.03 -13.09 -12.48
C ALA A 392 1.86 -13.63 -13.65
N PRO A 393 1.45 -13.39 -14.91
CA PRO A 393 2.28 -13.61 -16.07
C PRO A 393 3.61 -12.86 -15.97
N PRO A 394 4.73 -13.40 -16.51
CA PRO A 394 6.04 -12.77 -16.37
C PRO A 394 6.14 -11.35 -16.96
N ASP A 395 5.31 -11.03 -17.91
CA ASP A 395 5.21 -9.74 -18.62
C ASP A 395 4.20 -8.77 -17.99
N ALA A 396 3.48 -9.18 -16.93
CA ALA A 396 2.45 -8.41 -16.26
C ALA A 396 2.69 -8.27 -14.73
N VAL A 397 3.90 -8.57 -14.24
CA VAL A 397 4.22 -8.51 -12.79
C VAL A 397 4.11 -7.09 -12.25
N GLY A 398 4.47 -6.09 -13.05
CA GLY A 398 4.37 -4.68 -12.66
C GLY A 398 2.92 -4.26 -12.42
N VAL A 399 2.04 -4.46 -13.41
CA VAL A 399 0.61 -4.12 -13.28
C VAL A 399 -0.06 -4.94 -12.18
N ALA A 400 0.27 -6.23 -12.06
CA ALA A 400 -0.28 -7.09 -11.02
C ALA A 400 0.08 -6.61 -9.61
N SER A 401 1.33 -6.22 -9.38
CA SER A 401 1.77 -5.67 -8.09
C SER A 401 1.19 -4.28 -7.81
N GLY A 402 1.05 -3.45 -8.85
CA GLY A 402 0.39 -2.16 -8.73
C GLY A 402 -1.09 -2.31 -8.35
N LEU A 403 -1.80 -3.23 -8.99
CA LEU A 403 -3.20 -3.53 -8.67
C LEU A 403 -3.36 -4.08 -7.24
N LEU A 404 -2.41 -4.91 -6.77
CA LEU A 404 -2.40 -5.37 -5.38
C LEU A 404 -2.35 -4.20 -4.39
N GLN A 405 -1.54 -3.18 -4.66
CA GLN A 405 -1.49 -2.00 -3.80
C GLN A 405 -2.79 -1.18 -3.85
N SER A 406 -3.47 -1.10 -5.00
CA SER A 406 -4.78 -0.46 -5.10
C SER A 406 -5.83 -1.19 -4.25
N THR A 407 -5.82 -2.54 -4.24
CA THR A 407 -6.75 -3.33 -3.40
C THR A 407 -6.52 -3.09 -1.90
N ARG A 408 -5.30 -2.78 -1.48
CA ARG A 408 -5.01 -2.35 -0.11
C ARG A 408 -5.71 -1.05 0.25
N TYR A 409 -5.71 -0.07 -0.66
CA TYR A 409 -6.42 1.20 -0.42
C TYR A 409 -7.93 1.01 -0.37
N LEU A 410 -8.49 0.15 -1.23
CA LEU A 410 -9.92 -0.20 -1.17
C LEU A 410 -10.30 -0.80 0.20
N GLY A 411 -9.47 -1.69 0.73
CA GLY A 411 -9.67 -2.23 2.08
C GLY A 411 -9.58 -1.17 3.18
N ALA A 412 -8.61 -0.24 3.09
CA ALA A 412 -8.48 0.85 4.06
C ALA A 412 -9.71 1.78 4.05
N ILE A 413 -10.25 2.07 2.86
CA ILE A 413 -11.46 2.88 2.70
C ILE A 413 -12.67 2.15 3.30
N ALA A 414 -12.85 0.86 3.01
CA ALA A 414 -13.92 0.06 3.60
C ALA A 414 -13.86 0.10 5.14
N ALA A 415 -12.65 0.00 5.71
CA ALA A 415 -12.43 0.10 7.15
C ALA A 415 -12.86 1.46 7.73
N THR A 416 -12.52 2.57 7.06
CA THR A 416 -12.92 3.92 7.52
C THR A 416 -14.44 4.11 7.51
N VAL A 417 -15.13 3.59 6.51
CA VAL A 417 -16.60 3.62 6.46
C VAL A 417 -17.21 2.80 7.58
N MET A 418 -16.72 1.56 7.76
CA MET A 418 -17.19 0.70 8.85
C MET A 418 -16.99 1.38 10.21
N LEU A 419 -15.84 2.00 10.46
CA LEU A 419 -15.58 2.74 11.69
C LEU A 419 -16.52 3.94 11.83
N GLY A 420 -16.70 4.72 10.76
CA GLY A 420 -17.61 5.86 10.77
C GLY A 420 -19.05 5.48 11.19
N GLN A 421 -19.54 4.36 10.69
CA GLN A 421 -20.88 3.86 11.05
C GLN A 421 -20.93 3.27 12.46
N LEU A 422 -19.94 2.46 12.84
CA LEU A 422 -19.91 1.79 14.13
C LEU A 422 -19.69 2.76 15.31
N LEU A 423 -18.95 3.86 15.06
CA LEU A 423 -18.60 4.86 16.08
C LEU A 423 -19.44 6.15 15.97
N ALA A 424 -20.45 6.20 15.08
CA ALA A 424 -21.30 7.38 14.86
C ALA A 424 -22.05 7.84 16.12
N GLY A 425 -22.42 6.91 17.00
CA GLY A 425 -23.10 7.19 18.27
C GLY A 425 -22.20 7.59 19.43
N GLY A 426 -20.88 7.64 19.20
CA GLY A 426 -19.86 7.85 20.22
C GLY A 426 -18.88 6.68 20.32
N VAL A 427 -17.75 6.91 20.98
CA VAL A 427 -16.69 5.92 21.15
C VAL A 427 -16.71 5.40 22.58
N ASP A 428 -17.50 4.38 22.83
CA ASP A 428 -17.60 3.69 24.12
C ASP A 428 -17.28 2.19 24.01
N ALA A 429 -17.35 1.47 25.12
CA ALA A 429 -17.07 0.04 25.14
C ALA A 429 -18.07 -0.78 24.29
N ALA A 430 -19.33 -0.34 24.18
CA ALA A 430 -20.35 -1.02 23.36
C ALA A 430 -20.09 -0.83 21.86
N ALA A 431 -19.80 0.40 21.42
CA ALA A 431 -19.39 0.72 20.06
C ALA A 431 -18.10 -0.03 19.67
N TRP A 432 -17.11 -0.10 20.59
CA TRP A 432 -15.91 -0.90 20.39
C TRP A 432 -16.21 -2.39 20.25
N GLY A 433 -17.17 -2.92 21.05
CA GLY A 433 -17.68 -4.28 20.88
C GLY A 433 -18.23 -4.54 19.48
N GLY A 434 -18.92 -3.58 18.88
CA GLY A 434 -19.35 -3.59 17.47
C GLY A 434 -18.18 -3.68 16.48
N VAL A 435 -17.10 -2.90 16.73
CA VAL A 435 -15.87 -2.95 15.93
C VAL A 435 -15.22 -4.34 16.01
N VAL A 436 -15.19 -4.95 17.20
CA VAL A 436 -14.65 -6.32 17.40
C VAL A 436 -15.46 -7.35 16.63
N ILE A 437 -16.79 -7.30 16.69
CA ILE A 437 -17.67 -8.19 15.95
C ILE A 437 -17.43 -8.06 14.44
N ALA A 438 -17.35 -6.83 13.93
CA ALA A 438 -17.08 -6.56 12.54
C ALA A 438 -15.69 -7.07 12.12
N ALA A 439 -14.66 -6.90 12.97
CA ALA A 439 -13.33 -7.42 12.74
C ALA A 439 -13.31 -8.95 12.68
N VAL A 440 -13.95 -9.63 13.63
CA VAL A 440 -14.07 -11.11 13.64
C VAL A 440 -14.82 -11.62 12.43
N ALA A 441 -15.96 -11.02 12.07
CA ALA A 441 -16.71 -11.37 10.87
C ALA A 441 -15.87 -11.24 9.59
N THR A 442 -15.13 -10.12 9.46
CA THR A 442 -14.18 -9.89 8.36
C THR A 442 -13.06 -10.91 8.36
N GLY A 443 -12.55 -11.30 9.54
CA GLY A 443 -11.53 -12.34 9.72
C GLY A 443 -12.02 -13.72 9.28
N VAL A 444 -13.26 -14.08 9.57
CA VAL A 444 -13.89 -15.33 9.10
C VAL A 444 -14.02 -15.33 7.57
N VAL A 445 -14.48 -14.22 6.98
CA VAL A 445 -14.54 -14.06 5.52
C VAL A 445 -13.14 -14.20 4.91
N HIS A 446 -12.12 -13.56 5.51
CA HIS A 446 -10.75 -13.66 5.04
C HIS A 446 -10.22 -15.11 5.11
N LEU A 447 -10.51 -15.84 6.18
CA LEU A 447 -10.12 -17.25 6.31
C LEU A 447 -10.78 -18.09 5.21
N ALA A 448 -12.07 -17.90 4.94
CA ALA A 448 -12.76 -18.59 3.85
C ALA A 448 -12.12 -18.30 2.49
N VAL A 449 -11.87 -17.02 2.16
CA VAL A 449 -11.18 -16.61 0.92
C VAL A 449 -9.79 -17.24 0.84
N SER A 450 -9.04 -17.26 1.94
CA SER A 450 -7.69 -17.85 1.99
C SER A 450 -7.69 -19.36 1.74
N LEU A 451 -8.70 -20.09 2.19
CA LEU A 451 -8.86 -21.53 1.90
C LEU A 451 -9.13 -21.78 0.42
N PHE A 452 -10.00 -20.98 -0.22
CA PHE A 452 -10.22 -21.04 -1.67
C PHE A 452 -8.96 -20.65 -2.45
N GLN A 453 -8.25 -19.61 -2.03
CA GLN A 453 -6.98 -19.19 -2.61
C GLN A 453 -5.92 -20.29 -2.51
N ALA A 454 -5.81 -20.94 -1.35
CA ALA A 454 -4.90 -22.06 -1.16
C ALA A 454 -5.17 -23.22 -2.13
N SER A 455 -6.44 -23.54 -2.37
CA SER A 455 -6.84 -24.56 -3.34
C SER A 455 -6.48 -24.17 -4.78
N ALA A 456 -6.68 -22.90 -5.15
CA ALA A 456 -6.35 -22.37 -6.47
C ALA A 456 -4.83 -22.36 -6.72
N LEU A 457 -4.03 -21.95 -5.72
CA LEU A 457 -2.57 -21.95 -5.79
C LEU A 457 -1.99 -23.35 -5.94
N ARG A 458 -2.55 -24.37 -5.27
CA ARG A 458 -2.12 -25.77 -5.42
C ARG A 458 -2.38 -26.28 -6.85
N ARG A 459 -3.56 -25.98 -7.42
CA ARG A 459 -3.91 -26.38 -8.79
C ARG A 459 -3.03 -25.74 -9.86
N ALA A 460 -2.54 -24.53 -9.61
CA ALA A 460 -1.65 -23.82 -10.53
C ALA A 460 -0.19 -24.33 -10.49
N GLN A 461 0.17 -25.17 -9.53
CA GLN A 461 1.50 -25.78 -9.41
C GLN A 461 1.60 -27.16 -10.06
N HIS A 462 0.45 -27.77 -10.43
CA HIS A 462 0.31 -29.02 -11.18
C HIS A 462 -0.13 -28.72 -12.60
#